data_8aec1309a241178190053cc9a16c8dd0
#
_entry.id   8aec1309a241178190053cc9a16c8dd0
#
_cell.length_a   1.000
_cell.length_b   1.000
_cell.length_c   1.000
_cell.angle_alpha   90.00
_cell.angle_beta   90.00
_cell.angle_gamma   90.00
#
_symmetry.space_group_name_H-M   'P 1'
#
loop_
_entity.id
_entity.type
_entity.pdbx_description
1 polymer ?
#
loop_
_entity_poly.entity_id
_entity_poly.type
_entity_poly.pdbx_seq_one_letter_code
_entity_poly.pdbx_strand_id
1 'polypeptide(L)'
;MEGKIYTVGEFARLTGVTERTLRYYDQENLLKPAEYEDNGRRLYSHGALFELNKILALKFIGCSLAEIKHTITGTASNRHIDKA
;
A
#
# COMPACT_ATOMS: atom_id res chain seq x y z
N MET A 1 8.03 -10.13 -12.70
CA MET A 1 8.72 -11.06 -12.07
C MET A 1 8.67 -10.93 -10.65
N GLU A 2 8.40 -11.96 -9.99
CA GLU A 2 8.22 -11.86 -8.60
C GLU A 2 9.45 -11.48 -7.85
N GLY A 3 10.55 -11.45 -8.35
CA GLY A 3 11.70 -11.06 -7.59
C GLY A 3 12.05 -9.59 -7.65
N LYS A 4 11.25 -8.81 -8.37
CA LYS A 4 11.58 -7.42 -8.54
C LYS A 4 11.36 -6.62 -7.27
N ILE A 5 12.38 -5.84 -6.90
CA ILE A 5 12.32 -4.99 -5.71
C ILE A 5 12.65 -3.57 -6.12
N TYR A 6 11.93 -2.60 -5.60
CA TYR A 6 12.15 -1.22 -5.91
C TYR A 6 12.53 -0.44 -4.66
N THR A 7 13.44 0.51 -4.79
CA THR A 7 13.71 1.41 -3.66
C THR A 7 12.51 2.35 -3.58
N VAL A 8 12.37 3.05 -2.48
CA VAL A 8 11.24 3.96 -2.31
C VAL A 8 11.26 5.03 -3.40
N GLY A 9 12.44 5.50 -3.79
CA GLY A 9 12.52 6.51 -4.84
C GLY A 9 12.08 5.97 -6.19
N GLU A 10 12.49 4.74 -6.50
CA GLU A 10 12.12 4.12 -7.74
C GLU A 10 10.61 3.86 -7.77
N PHE A 11 10.07 3.39 -6.65
CA PHE A 11 8.66 3.07 -6.56
C PHE A 11 7.83 4.36 -6.68
N ALA A 12 8.30 5.44 -6.05
CA ALA A 12 7.62 6.72 -6.12
C ALA A 12 7.58 7.22 -7.57
N ARG A 13 8.72 7.10 -8.24
CA ARG A 13 8.80 7.57 -9.60
C ARG A 13 7.92 6.75 -10.53
N LEU A 14 7.91 5.45 -10.32
CA LEU A 14 7.15 4.55 -11.16
C LEU A 14 5.65 4.78 -11.00
N THR A 15 5.21 5.09 -9.80
CA THR A 15 3.79 5.20 -9.51
C THR A 15 3.26 6.62 -9.55
N GLY A 16 4.14 7.60 -9.53
CA GLY A 16 3.70 8.99 -9.49
C GLY A 16 3.30 9.45 -8.11
N VAL A 17 3.53 8.62 -7.08
CA VAL A 17 3.19 8.97 -5.71
C VAL A 17 4.47 9.43 -5.02
N THR A 18 4.40 10.45 -4.18
CA THR A 18 5.61 10.96 -3.54
C THR A 18 6.11 10.02 -2.45
N GLU A 19 7.39 10.13 -2.13
CA GLU A 19 7.96 9.30 -1.08
C GLU A 19 7.28 9.63 0.24
N ARG A 20 6.89 10.89 0.44
CA ARG A 20 6.24 11.30 1.66
C ARG A 20 4.90 10.57 1.81
N THR A 21 4.15 10.47 0.72
CA THR A 21 2.88 9.77 0.75
C THR A 21 3.08 8.30 1.02
N LEU A 22 4.14 7.70 0.44
CA LEU A 22 4.42 6.29 0.67
C LEU A 22 4.77 6.05 2.13
N ARG A 23 5.49 6.98 2.76
CA ARG A 23 5.84 6.86 4.16
C ARG A 23 4.57 6.94 4.99
N TYR A 24 3.67 7.83 4.62
CA TYR A 24 2.42 8.00 5.35
C TYR A 24 1.58 6.73 5.25
N TYR A 25 1.52 6.13 4.07
CA TYR A 25 0.76 4.91 3.90
C TYR A 25 1.35 3.76 4.72
N ASP A 26 2.66 3.74 4.87
CA ASP A 26 3.31 2.72 5.68
C ASP A 26 2.90 2.94 7.15
N GLN A 27 2.93 4.17 7.61
CA GLN A 27 2.58 4.48 8.99
C GLN A 27 1.12 4.16 9.28
N GLU A 28 0.26 4.32 8.30
CA GLU A 28 -1.15 4.05 8.49
C GLU A 28 -1.52 2.60 8.18
N ASN A 29 -0.54 1.78 7.88
CA ASN A 29 -0.75 0.37 7.56
C ASN A 29 -1.62 0.18 6.32
N LEU A 30 -1.55 1.12 5.40
CA LEU A 30 -2.28 1.00 4.16
C LEU A 30 -1.44 0.30 3.11
N LEU A 31 -0.15 0.61 3.07
CA LEU A 31 0.75 0.00 2.12
C LEU A 31 2.09 -0.17 2.77
N LYS A 32 2.44 -1.40 3.10
CA LYS A 32 3.71 -1.66 3.78
C LYS A 32 4.77 -2.07 2.78
N PRO A 33 6.03 -1.69 3.01
CA PRO A 33 7.09 -2.14 2.13
C PRO A 33 7.36 -3.62 2.39
N ALA A 34 8.02 -4.27 1.45
CA ALA A 34 8.35 -5.67 1.58
C ALA A 34 9.42 -5.84 2.66
N GLU A 35 10.33 -4.88 2.74
CA GLU A 35 11.37 -4.93 3.75
C GLU A 35 12.02 -3.58 3.91
N TYR A 36 12.87 -3.43 4.90
CA TYR A 36 13.60 -2.19 5.13
C TYR A 36 15.08 -2.50 5.04
N GLU A 37 15.84 -1.58 4.49
CA GLU A 37 17.28 -1.76 4.40
C GLU A 37 17.86 -1.43 5.76
N ASP A 38 19.10 -1.77 6.00
CA ASP A 38 19.76 -1.48 7.25
C ASP A 38 19.67 -0.01 7.65
N ASN A 39 19.67 0.88 6.68
CA ASN A 39 19.59 2.29 6.99
C ASN A 39 18.16 2.76 7.14
N GLY A 40 17.21 1.85 7.17
CA GLY A 40 15.81 2.21 7.36
C GLY A 40 15.06 2.54 6.09
N ARG A 41 15.70 2.47 4.94
CA ARG A 41 15.01 2.82 3.71
C ARG A 41 14.07 1.71 3.32
N ARG A 42 12.93 2.09 2.75
CA ARG A 42 11.89 1.13 2.40
C ARG A 42 12.13 0.53 1.03
N LEU A 43 11.85 -0.77 0.93
CA LEU A 43 11.97 -1.48 -0.34
C LEU A 43 10.61 -2.08 -0.65
N TYR A 44 10.13 -1.87 -1.85
CA TYR A 44 8.79 -2.33 -2.22
C TYR A 44 8.86 -3.45 -3.25
N SER A 45 8.01 -4.44 -3.09
CA SER A 45 7.98 -5.54 -4.04
C SER A 45 7.11 -5.16 -5.21
N HIS A 46 7.22 -5.91 -6.28
CA HIS A 46 6.42 -5.65 -7.47
C HIS A 46 4.93 -5.76 -7.13
N GLY A 47 4.58 -6.67 -6.24
CA GLY A 47 3.18 -6.83 -5.85
C GLY A 47 2.59 -5.60 -5.19
N ALA A 48 3.43 -4.73 -4.63
CA ALA A 48 2.94 -3.52 -4.00
C ALA A 48 2.28 -2.59 -5.02
N LEU A 49 2.57 -2.77 -6.31
CA LEU A 49 1.94 -1.96 -7.33
C LEU A 49 0.44 -2.22 -7.36
N PHE A 50 0.04 -3.46 -7.17
CA PHE A 50 -1.39 -3.78 -7.20
C PHE A 50 -2.05 -3.22 -5.95
N GLU A 51 -1.36 -3.28 -4.81
CA GLU A 51 -1.91 -2.76 -3.58
C GLU A 51 -2.10 -1.26 -3.70
N LEU A 52 -1.10 -0.57 -4.24
CA LEU A 52 -1.18 0.86 -4.37
C LEU A 52 -2.28 1.24 -5.35
N ASN A 53 -2.44 0.49 -6.43
CA ASN A 53 -3.46 0.80 -7.39
C ASN A 53 -4.85 0.72 -6.75
N LYS A 54 -5.06 -0.21 -5.85
CA LYS A 54 -6.32 -0.32 -5.18
C LYS A 54 -6.55 0.91 -4.33
N ILE A 55 -5.54 1.35 -3.60
CA ILE A 55 -5.65 2.52 -2.75
C ILE A 55 -5.98 3.75 -3.58
N LEU A 56 -5.27 3.92 -4.69
CA LEU A 56 -5.47 5.10 -5.52
C LEU A 56 -6.86 5.09 -6.17
N ALA A 57 -7.32 3.92 -6.56
CA ALA A 57 -8.65 3.82 -7.16
C ALA A 57 -9.72 4.19 -6.16
N LEU A 58 -9.58 3.74 -4.91
CA LEU A 58 -10.55 4.07 -3.90
C LEU A 58 -10.52 5.55 -3.56
N LYS A 59 -9.33 6.15 -3.57
CA LYS A 59 -9.22 7.58 -3.33
C LYS A 59 -9.88 8.33 -4.49
N PHE A 60 -9.71 7.86 -5.67
CA PHE A 60 -10.23 8.54 -6.84
C PHE A 60 -11.76 8.59 -6.79
N ILE A 61 -12.41 7.57 -6.29
CA ILE A 61 -13.87 7.58 -6.22
C ILE A 61 -14.38 8.24 -4.94
N GLY A 62 -13.47 8.81 -4.15
CA GLY A 62 -13.91 9.61 -3.02
C GLY A 62 -13.87 8.96 -1.64
N CYS A 63 -13.31 7.78 -1.52
CA CYS A 63 -13.25 7.15 -0.21
C CYS A 63 -12.26 7.88 0.68
N SER A 64 -12.57 7.97 1.95
CA SER A 64 -11.66 8.59 2.91
C SER A 64 -10.59 7.55 3.23
N LEU A 65 -9.50 7.96 3.84
CA LEU A 65 -8.45 7.04 4.20
C LEU A 65 -8.96 5.99 5.17
N ALA A 66 -9.85 6.37 6.07
CA ALA A 66 -10.41 5.41 7.02
C ALA A 66 -11.22 4.36 6.28
N GLU A 67 -11.96 4.76 5.25
CA GLU A 67 -12.74 3.84 4.48
C GLU A 67 -11.86 2.92 3.66
N ILE A 68 -10.78 3.45 3.12
CA ILE A 68 -9.86 2.67 2.34
C ILE A 68 -9.20 1.62 3.23
N LYS A 69 -8.77 2.05 4.42
CA LYS A 69 -8.11 1.17 5.33
C LYS A 69 -9.06 0.05 5.74
N HIS A 70 -10.30 0.38 6.00
CA HIS A 70 -11.29 -0.59 6.40
C HIS A 70 -11.54 -1.59 5.25
N THR A 71 -11.61 -1.10 4.03
CA THR A 71 -11.83 -1.96 2.88
C THR A 71 -10.69 -2.94 2.70
N ILE A 72 -9.48 -2.46 2.79
CA ILE A 72 -8.32 -3.29 2.59
C ILE A 72 -8.11 -4.29 3.71
N THR A 73 -8.15 -3.85 4.95
CA THR A 73 -7.89 -4.75 6.05
C THR A 73 -9.14 -5.47 6.51
N GLY A 74 -10.26 -4.84 6.37
CA GLY A 74 -11.50 -5.42 6.83
C GLY A 74 -12.03 -6.53 5.97
N THR A 75 -11.54 -6.63 4.76
CA THR A 75 -12.01 -7.64 3.87
C THR A 75 -11.89 -9.00 4.48
N ALA A 76 -10.78 -9.23 5.09
CA ALA A 76 -10.54 -10.51 5.70
C ALA A 76 -11.50 -10.72 6.83
N SER A 77 -11.73 -9.75 7.65
CA SER A 77 -12.60 -9.95 8.75
C SER A 77 -14.03 -10.01 8.27
N ASN A 78 -14.34 -9.32 7.24
CA ASN A 78 -15.66 -9.36 6.78
C ASN A 78 -16.05 -10.70 6.35
N ARG A 79 -15.13 -11.41 5.81
CA ARG A 79 -15.43 -12.64 5.35
C ARG A 79 -16.04 -13.47 6.35
N HIS A 80 -15.52 -13.48 7.50
CA HIS A 80 -16.01 -14.37 8.41
C HIS A 80 -17.21 -13.77 9.10
N ILE A 81 -17.33 -12.53 9.04
CA ILE A 81 -18.41 -11.95 9.67
C ILE A 81 -19.59 -12.16 8.91
N ASP A 82 -19.45 -12.21 7.68
CA ASP A 82 -20.54 -12.38 6.91
C ASP A 82 -21.37 -13.43 7.30
N LYS A 83 -20.81 -14.37 7.82
CA LYS A 83 -21.51 -15.37 8.14
C LYS A 83 -22.27 -15.15 9.25
N ALA A 84 -21.97 -14.29 9.86
CA ALA A 84 -22.63 -14.12 11.08
C ALA A 84 -24.00 -13.70 10.85
#